data_9aa3d165394614c37e0cfb3fa14c09bf
#
_entry.id   9aa3d165394614c37e0cfb3fa14c09bf
#
_cell.length_a   1.000
_cell.length_b   1.000
_cell.length_c   1.000
_cell.angle_alpha   90.00
_cell.angle_beta   90.00
_cell.angle_gamma   90.00
#
_symmetry.space_group_name_H-M   'P 1'
#
loop_
_entity.id
_entity.type
_entity.pdbx_description
1 polymer ?
#
loop_
_entity_poly.entity_id
_entity_poly.type
_entity_poly.pdbx_seq_one_letter_code
_entity_poly.pdbx_strand_id
1 'polypeptide(L)'
;MNDVTRVLQSIEQGDPKAADELLPLVYEELRKLASWRMAREAPGQTLQATALVHEAYLRLVGQEDQQWQNSRHFFSAAAEAMRRILVERARRKARQKYGGDWQRVDLEEINVATESNDETLLFVSYALEKLAVKDPACAELIKLRFFAGIPNRQAAEILGLSERTAKRNWAYARAWLAKEIEQIKDR
;
A
#
# COMPACT_ATOMS: atom_id res chain seq x y z
N MET A 1 -1.04 -16.07 3.72
CA MET A 1 -0.22 -15.28 4.67
C MET A 1 0.58 -16.14 5.64
N ASN A 2 0.04 -17.23 6.19
CA ASN A 2 0.78 -18.13 7.08
C ASN A 2 2.06 -18.71 6.45
N ASP A 3 2.06 -19.00 5.15
CA ASP A 3 3.20 -19.63 4.48
C ASP A 3 4.39 -18.67 4.33
N VAL A 4 4.17 -17.43 3.92
CA VAL A 4 5.25 -16.41 3.87
C VAL A 4 5.83 -16.17 5.26
N THR A 5 4.97 -16.05 6.28
CA THR A 5 5.43 -15.86 7.67
C THR A 5 6.28 -17.03 8.14
N ARG A 6 5.83 -18.27 7.85
CA ARG A 6 6.57 -19.50 8.21
C ARG A 6 7.93 -19.56 7.54
N VAL A 7 7.98 -19.30 6.22
CA VAL A 7 9.23 -19.33 5.45
C VAL A 7 10.20 -18.23 5.90
N LEU A 8 9.71 -17.02 6.20
CA LEU A 8 10.54 -15.96 6.75
C LEU A 8 11.11 -16.32 8.12
N GLN A 9 10.34 -16.99 8.98
CA GLN A 9 10.85 -17.52 10.27
C GLN A 9 11.91 -18.60 10.06
N SER A 10 11.77 -19.47 9.05
CA SER A 10 12.78 -20.47 8.70
C SER A 10 14.07 -19.83 8.20
N ILE A 11 13.98 -18.73 7.44
CA ILE A 11 15.14 -17.93 7.02
C ILE A 11 15.86 -17.32 8.25
N GLU A 12 15.11 -16.76 9.19
CA GLU A 12 15.68 -16.24 10.45
C GLU A 12 16.40 -17.31 11.27
N GLN A 13 15.95 -18.57 11.16
CA GLN A 13 16.58 -19.73 11.80
C GLN A 13 17.77 -20.29 11.00
N GLY A 14 18.10 -19.70 9.84
CA GLY A 14 19.25 -20.06 9.04
C GLY A 14 19.04 -21.23 8.08
N ASP A 15 17.80 -21.58 7.72
CA ASP A 15 17.52 -22.61 6.71
C ASP A 15 17.82 -22.08 5.29
N PRO A 16 18.85 -22.62 4.60
CA PRO A 16 19.23 -22.13 3.28
C PRO A 16 18.20 -22.44 2.18
N LYS A 17 17.34 -23.44 2.37
CA LYS A 17 16.28 -23.80 1.40
C LYS A 17 15.07 -22.90 1.49
N ALA A 18 14.86 -22.27 2.63
CA ALA A 18 13.73 -21.38 2.85
C ALA A 18 13.78 -20.13 1.93
N ALA A 19 14.97 -19.70 1.53
CA ALA A 19 15.12 -18.58 0.57
C ALA A 19 14.56 -18.94 -0.82
N ASP A 20 14.77 -20.16 -1.29
CA ASP A 20 14.24 -20.62 -2.58
C ASP A 20 12.71 -20.81 -2.56
N GLU A 21 12.16 -21.19 -1.41
CA GLU A 21 10.71 -21.32 -1.21
C GLU A 21 10.02 -19.96 -1.09
N LEU A 22 10.71 -18.92 -0.65
CA LEU A 22 10.15 -17.59 -0.46
C LEU A 22 9.65 -16.97 -1.77
N LEU A 23 10.41 -17.14 -2.84
CA LEU A 23 10.19 -16.47 -4.12
C LEU A 23 8.79 -16.72 -4.73
N PRO A 24 8.34 -17.97 -4.90
CA PRO A 24 7.00 -18.26 -5.41
C PRO A 24 5.89 -17.82 -4.45
N LEU A 25 6.12 -17.93 -3.13
CA LEU A 25 5.15 -17.51 -2.11
C LEU A 25 4.97 -16.00 -2.09
N VAL A 26 6.06 -15.24 -2.22
CA VAL A 26 6.04 -13.77 -2.33
C VAL A 26 5.22 -13.33 -3.54
N TYR A 27 5.43 -13.96 -4.69
CA TYR A 27 4.68 -13.65 -5.90
C TYR A 27 3.18 -13.89 -5.73
N GLU A 28 2.79 -15.02 -5.13
CA GLU A 28 1.39 -15.35 -4.85
C GLU A 28 0.75 -14.38 -3.84
N GLU A 29 1.46 -13.98 -2.79
CA GLU A 29 0.95 -12.98 -1.83
C GLU A 29 0.82 -11.59 -2.47
N LEU A 30 1.78 -11.15 -3.26
CA LEU A 30 1.68 -9.90 -4.03
C LEU A 30 0.49 -9.94 -4.99
N ARG A 31 0.23 -11.08 -5.63
CA ARG A 31 -0.93 -11.28 -6.52
C ARG A 31 -2.25 -11.15 -5.77
N LYS A 32 -2.36 -11.72 -4.57
CA LYS A 32 -3.53 -11.55 -3.70
C LYS A 32 -3.74 -10.08 -3.31
N LEU A 33 -2.65 -9.38 -2.89
CA LEU A 33 -2.70 -7.96 -2.55
C LEU A 33 -3.16 -7.11 -3.74
N ALA A 34 -2.58 -7.33 -4.90
CA ALA A 34 -2.97 -6.62 -6.12
C ALA A 34 -4.42 -6.89 -6.50
N SER A 35 -4.90 -8.13 -6.39
CA SER A 35 -6.30 -8.48 -6.65
C SER A 35 -7.27 -7.77 -5.69
N TRP A 36 -6.95 -7.70 -4.41
CA TRP A 36 -7.75 -6.96 -3.44
C TRP A 36 -7.78 -5.46 -3.72
N ARG A 37 -6.66 -4.92 -4.17
CA ARG A 37 -6.56 -3.51 -4.55
C ARG A 37 -7.39 -3.22 -5.80
N MET A 38 -7.21 -4.02 -6.84
CA MET A 38 -7.88 -3.84 -8.14
C MET A 38 -9.38 -4.12 -8.09
N ALA A 39 -9.85 -5.01 -7.21
CA ALA A 39 -11.29 -5.24 -7.01
C ALA A 39 -12.07 -4.01 -6.54
N ARG A 40 -11.38 -2.95 -6.14
CA ARG A 40 -11.94 -1.67 -5.67
C ARG A 40 -11.75 -0.54 -6.67
N GLU A 41 -11.21 -0.81 -7.85
CA GLU A 41 -11.01 0.20 -8.89
C GLU A 41 -12.15 0.16 -9.91
N ALA A 42 -12.48 1.34 -10.45
CA ALA A 42 -13.53 1.47 -11.47
C ALA A 42 -13.17 0.72 -12.76
N PRO A 43 -14.16 0.17 -13.50
CA PRO A 43 -13.94 -0.46 -14.80
C PRO A 43 -13.26 0.51 -15.77
N GLY A 44 -12.20 0.05 -16.47
CA GLY A 44 -11.47 0.87 -17.46
C GLY A 44 -10.13 1.44 -16.99
N GLN A 45 -9.70 1.14 -15.76
CA GLN A 45 -8.35 1.50 -15.32
C GLN A 45 -7.28 0.63 -16.00
N THR A 46 -6.24 1.31 -16.51
CA THR A 46 -5.21 0.71 -17.38
C THR A 46 -4.22 -0.21 -16.67
N LEU A 47 -4.29 -0.32 -15.35
CA LEU A 47 -3.40 -1.19 -14.58
C LEU A 47 -4.08 -2.53 -14.30
N GLN A 48 -3.58 -3.59 -14.92
CA GLN A 48 -3.96 -4.95 -14.54
C GLN A 48 -3.24 -5.34 -13.24
N ALA A 49 -3.92 -6.11 -12.39
CA ALA A 49 -3.35 -6.62 -11.14
C ALA A 49 -1.99 -7.30 -11.35
N THR A 50 -1.86 -8.07 -12.43
CA THR A 50 -0.61 -8.74 -12.82
C THR A 50 0.54 -7.78 -13.08
N ALA A 51 0.29 -6.63 -13.71
CA ALA A 51 1.32 -5.62 -13.96
C ALA A 51 1.79 -4.96 -12.66
N LEU A 52 0.88 -4.68 -11.73
CA LEU A 52 1.23 -4.15 -10.39
C LEU A 52 2.06 -5.16 -9.60
N VAL A 53 1.68 -6.45 -9.63
CA VAL A 53 2.43 -7.53 -8.97
C VAL A 53 3.83 -7.64 -9.54
N HIS A 54 3.95 -7.70 -10.86
CA HIS A 54 5.25 -7.87 -11.52
C HIS A 54 6.20 -6.70 -11.21
N GLU A 55 5.71 -5.48 -11.29
CA GLU A 55 6.50 -4.28 -11.01
C GLU A 55 6.87 -4.19 -9.52
N ALA A 56 5.96 -4.53 -8.59
CA ALA A 56 6.25 -4.60 -7.17
C ALA A 56 7.28 -5.70 -6.86
N TYR A 57 7.14 -6.86 -7.47
CA TYR A 57 8.09 -7.97 -7.33
C TYR A 57 9.50 -7.57 -7.76
N LEU A 58 9.66 -6.97 -8.95
CA LEU A 58 10.97 -6.51 -9.42
C LEU A 58 11.63 -5.50 -8.47
N ARG A 59 10.83 -4.61 -7.84
CA ARG A 59 11.34 -3.66 -6.86
C ARG A 59 11.72 -4.29 -5.53
N LEU A 60 11.10 -5.41 -5.18
CA LEU A 60 11.38 -6.14 -3.93
C LEU A 60 12.56 -7.10 -4.06
N VAL A 61 12.76 -7.69 -5.23
CA VAL A 61 13.79 -8.72 -5.47
C VAL A 61 15.04 -8.16 -6.15
N GLY A 62 14.92 -7.02 -6.85
CA GLY A 62 16.02 -6.41 -7.61
C GLY A 62 17.11 -5.72 -6.77
N GLN A 63 17.05 -5.78 -5.46
CA GLN A 63 18.10 -5.30 -4.56
C GLN A 63 18.90 -6.50 -4.06
N GLU A 64 20.11 -6.64 -4.52
CA GLU A 64 20.98 -7.83 -4.34
C GLU A 64 21.26 -8.25 -2.88
N ASP A 65 20.91 -7.43 -1.87
CA ASP A 65 21.17 -7.70 -0.44
C ASP A 65 19.93 -7.61 0.45
N GLN A 66 18.72 -7.73 -0.10
CA GLN A 66 17.51 -7.54 0.71
C GLN A 66 17.16 -8.81 1.49
N GLN A 67 17.70 -8.92 2.71
CA GLN A 67 17.28 -9.93 3.68
C GLN A 67 15.99 -9.45 4.38
N TRP A 68 14.92 -10.22 4.22
CA TRP A 68 13.67 -9.99 4.92
C TRP A 68 13.81 -10.42 6.37
N GLN A 69 13.83 -9.49 7.29
CA GLN A 69 14.00 -9.80 8.73
C GLN A 69 12.76 -10.50 9.33
N ASN A 70 11.55 -10.18 8.84
CA ASN A 70 10.31 -10.79 9.31
C ASN A 70 9.15 -10.45 8.35
N SER A 71 7.98 -11.07 8.58
CA SER A 71 6.81 -10.85 7.72
C SER A 71 6.31 -9.39 7.74
N ARG A 72 6.43 -8.69 8.87
CA ARG A 72 6.10 -7.26 8.97
C ARG A 72 6.97 -6.44 8.02
N HIS A 73 8.28 -6.67 8.03
CA HIS A 73 9.22 -5.99 7.14
C HIS A 73 8.87 -6.22 5.67
N PHE A 74 8.58 -7.47 5.30
CA PHE A 74 8.17 -7.83 3.93
C PHE A 74 6.89 -7.11 3.51
N PHE A 75 5.80 -7.19 4.30
CA PHE A 75 4.53 -6.58 3.93
C PHE A 75 4.57 -5.05 3.93
N SER A 76 5.33 -4.43 4.82
CA SER A 76 5.58 -2.99 4.81
C SER A 76 6.32 -2.54 3.55
N ALA A 77 7.36 -3.27 3.14
CA ALA A 77 8.08 -2.99 1.90
C ALA A 77 7.21 -3.22 0.65
N ALA A 78 6.39 -4.27 0.64
CA ALA A 78 5.45 -4.54 -0.45
C ALA A 78 4.41 -3.42 -0.59
N ALA A 79 3.83 -2.96 0.53
CA ALA A 79 2.89 -1.85 0.53
C ALA A 79 3.54 -0.53 0.06
N GLU A 80 4.77 -0.27 0.46
CA GLU A 80 5.54 0.89 0.01
C GLU A 80 5.88 0.81 -1.48
N ALA A 81 6.28 -0.36 -1.99
CA ALA A 81 6.52 -0.56 -3.42
C ALA A 81 5.24 -0.31 -4.24
N MET A 82 4.12 -0.88 -3.82
CA MET A 82 2.83 -0.66 -4.46
C MET A 82 2.40 0.82 -4.41
N ARG A 83 2.59 1.51 -3.28
CA ARG A 83 2.35 2.95 -3.16
C ARG A 83 3.13 3.72 -4.22
N ARG A 84 4.44 3.50 -4.31
CA ARG A 84 5.31 4.19 -5.27
C ARG A 84 4.86 3.96 -6.71
N ILE A 85 4.55 2.72 -7.08
CA ILE A 85 4.08 2.38 -8.43
C ILE A 85 2.79 3.13 -8.76
N LEU A 86 1.81 3.08 -7.86
CA LEU A 86 0.51 3.73 -8.06
C LEU A 86 0.64 5.25 -8.16
N VAL A 87 1.43 5.86 -7.28
CA VAL A 87 1.70 7.30 -7.28
C VAL A 87 2.45 7.75 -8.54
N GLU A 88 3.47 7.02 -8.97
CA GLU A 88 4.21 7.32 -10.21
C GLU A 88 3.30 7.27 -11.43
N ARG A 89 2.40 6.27 -11.50
CA ARG A 89 1.40 6.16 -12.56
C ARG A 89 0.39 7.28 -12.54
N ALA A 90 -0.14 7.62 -11.36
CA ALA A 90 -1.06 8.73 -11.19
C ALA A 90 -0.42 10.07 -11.63
N ARG A 91 0.84 10.33 -11.24
CA ARG A 91 1.61 11.50 -11.68
C ARG A 91 1.82 11.53 -13.20
N ARG A 92 2.08 10.39 -13.81
CA ARG A 92 2.25 10.27 -15.27
C ARG A 92 0.96 10.58 -16.01
N LYS A 93 -0.18 10.03 -15.56
CA LYS A 93 -1.49 10.32 -16.14
C LYS A 93 -1.90 11.77 -15.95
N ALA A 94 -1.68 12.35 -14.76
CA ALA A 94 -1.97 13.76 -14.52
C ALA A 94 -1.20 14.68 -15.46
N ARG A 95 0.08 14.43 -15.71
CA ARG A 95 0.87 15.19 -16.70
C ARG A 95 0.36 15.07 -18.13
N GLN A 96 -0.11 13.89 -18.52
CA GLN A 96 -0.66 13.67 -19.87
C GLN A 96 -2.03 14.33 -20.07
N LYS A 97 -2.86 14.37 -19.01
CA LYS A 97 -4.24 14.84 -19.10
C LYS A 97 -4.38 16.36 -18.96
N TYR A 98 -3.54 17.00 -18.19
CA TYR A 98 -3.76 18.38 -17.76
C TYR A 98 -2.67 19.38 -18.16
N GLY A 99 -1.61 18.99 -18.84
CA GLY A 99 -0.58 19.95 -19.30
C GLY A 99 -0.09 20.94 -18.22
N GLY A 100 -0.34 20.65 -16.93
CA GLY A 100 0.08 21.46 -15.80
C GLY A 100 -1.03 22.11 -14.96
N ASP A 101 -2.30 22.12 -15.37
CA ASP A 101 -3.40 22.70 -14.57
C ASP A 101 -4.19 21.64 -13.78
N TRP A 102 -4.33 21.88 -12.46
CA TRP A 102 -5.06 21.03 -11.52
C TRP A 102 -6.53 21.43 -11.46
N GLN A 103 -7.46 20.55 -11.81
CA GLN A 103 -8.89 20.77 -11.61
C GLN A 103 -9.35 20.30 -10.22
N ARG A 104 -10.29 21.07 -9.64
CA ARG A 104 -10.94 20.78 -8.34
C ARG A 104 -11.73 19.47 -8.40
N VAL A 105 -11.55 18.62 -7.40
CA VAL A 105 -12.34 17.39 -7.18
C VAL A 105 -13.15 17.55 -5.89
N ASP A 106 -14.43 17.18 -5.95
CA ASP A 106 -15.34 17.27 -4.81
C ASP A 106 -15.02 16.23 -3.73
N LEU A 107 -14.94 16.67 -2.48
CA LEU A 107 -14.49 15.87 -1.32
C LEU A 107 -15.55 14.93 -0.75
N GLU A 108 -16.84 15.19 -1.02
CA GLU A 108 -17.92 14.35 -0.50
C GLU A 108 -17.88 12.92 -1.07
N GLU A 109 -17.24 12.73 -2.22
CA GLU A 109 -17.04 11.44 -2.86
C GLU A 109 -15.77 10.68 -2.39
N ILE A 110 -14.93 11.26 -1.53
CA ILE A 110 -13.77 10.52 -1.00
C ILE A 110 -14.23 9.52 0.07
N ASN A 111 -14.99 8.56 -0.35
CA ASN A 111 -15.06 7.30 0.38
C ASN A 111 -13.71 6.58 0.18
N VAL A 112 -12.78 6.79 1.12
CA VAL A 112 -11.43 6.18 1.14
C VAL A 112 -11.47 4.65 1.00
N ALA A 113 -12.65 4.09 0.95
CA ALA A 113 -12.91 2.66 0.77
C ALA A 113 -13.38 2.28 -0.65
N THR A 114 -13.83 3.22 -1.52
CA THR A 114 -14.60 2.81 -2.69
C THR A 114 -14.08 3.26 -4.04
N GLU A 115 -13.43 4.43 -4.18
CA GLU A 115 -12.92 4.87 -5.49
C GLU A 115 -11.62 5.65 -5.32
N SER A 116 -10.50 5.01 -5.58
CA SER A 116 -9.23 5.73 -5.70
C SER A 116 -9.04 6.15 -7.16
N ASN A 117 -9.46 7.36 -7.50
CA ASN A 117 -9.00 7.99 -8.71
C ASN A 117 -7.51 8.40 -8.55
N ASP A 118 -6.85 8.70 -9.65
CA ASP A 118 -5.42 9.04 -9.64
C ASP A 118 -5.11 10.27 -8.75
N GLU A 119 -6.02 11.24 -8.65
CA GLU A 119 -5.87 12.43 -7.82
C GLU A 119 -5.97 12.09 -6.32
N THR A 120 -6.93 11.26 -5.93
CA THR A 120 -7.04 10.77 -4.55
C THR A 120 -5.77 10.05 -4.12
N LEU A 121 -5.16 9.25 -5.00
CA LEU A 121 -3.88 8.59 -4.73
C LEU A 121 -2.76 9.60 -4.43
N LEU A 122 -2.70 10.70 -5.19
CA LEU A 122 -1.69 11.74 -5.00
C LEU A 122 -1.91 12.49 -3.68
N PHE A 123 -3.14 12.93 -3.38
CA PHE A 123 -3.46 13.62 -2.13
C PHE A 123 -3.22 12.75 -0.90
N VAL A 124 -3.67 11.50 -0.93
CA VAL A 124 -3.43 10.55 0.16
C VAL A 124 -1.94 10.30 0.33
N SER A 125 -1.17 10.16 -0.75
CA SER A 125 0.28 9.97 -0.66
C SER A 125 0.98 11.16 -0.03
N TYR A 126 0.61 12.39 -0.39
CA TYR A 126 1.19 13.60 0.20
C TYR A 126 0.84 13.76 1.68
N ALA A 127 -0.45 13.59 2.03
CA ALA A 127 -0.89 13.65 3.42
C ALA A 127 -0.26 12.53 4.27
N LEU A 128 -0.05 11.35 3.68
CA LEU A 128 0.62 10.23 4.34
C LEU A 128 2.07 10.54 4.74
N GLU A 129 2.80 11.29 3.94
CA GLU A 129 4.18 11.70 4.29
C GLU A 129 4.20 12.56 5.56
N LYS A 130 3.23 13.46 5.72
CA LYS A 130 3.07 14.25 6.95
C LYS A 130 2.62 13.38 8.14
N LEU A 131 1.69 12.44 7.89
CA LEU A 131 1.24 11.51 8.93
C LEU A 131 2.37 10.61 9.41
N ALA A 132 3.26 10.18 8.53
CA ALA A 132 4.40 9.34 8.87
C ALA A 132 5.38 10.01 9.87
N VAL A 133 5.52 11.33 9.80
CA VAL A 133 6.31 12.11 10.78
C VAL A 133 5.59 12.19 12.12
N LYS A 134 4.26 12.34 12.11
CA LYS A 134 3.44 12.53 13.32
C LYS A 134 3.09 11.23 14.03
N ASP A 135 2.70 10.23 13.27
CA ASP A 135 2.27 8.91 13.76
C ASP A 135 2.68 7.81 12.76
N PRO A 136 3.92 7.30 12.87
CA PRO A 136 4.43 6.25 11.96
C PRO A 136 3.57 4.98 11.96
N ALA A 137 2.98 4.61 13.10
CA ALA A 137 2.18 3.40 13.20
C ALA A 137 0.86 3.53 12.43
N CYS A 138 0.20 4.68 12.50
CA CYS A 138 -0.97 4.98 11.70
C CYS A 138 -0.61 5.06 10.20
N ALA A 139 0.53 5.63 9.85
CA ALA A 139 1.00 5.70 8.47
C ALA A 139 1.24 4.31 7.87
N GLU A 140 1.88 3.39 8.60
CA GLU A 140 2.04 1.99 8.17
C GLU A 140 0.69 1.30 7.96
N LEU A 141 -0.26 1.49 8.85
CA LEU A 141 -1.61 0.96 8.69
C LEU A 141 -2.29 1.47 7.41
N ILE A 142 -2.12 2.75 7.08
CA ILE A 142 -2.63 3.33 5.83
C ILE A 142 -1.95 2.69 4.61
N LYS A 143 -0.64 2.52 4.61
CA LYS A 143 0.08 1.87 3.52
C LYS A 143 -0.47 0.46 3.25
N LEU A 144 -0.56 -0.36 4.29
CA LEU A 144 -1.07 -1.73 4.19
C LEU A 144 -2.52 -1.78 3.69
N ARG A 145 -3.40 -0.93 4.20
CA ARG A 145 -4.83 -1.01 3.89
C ARG A 145 -5.22 -0.27 2.61
N PHE A 146 -4.70 0.93 2.41
CA PHE A 146 -5.09 1.76 1.27
C PHE A 146 -4.32 1.38 0.00
N PHE A 147 -3.00 1.26 0.06
CA PHE A 147 -2.19 0.98 -1.13
C PHE A 147 -2.05 -0.51 -1.44
N ALA A 148 -1.87 -1.38 -0.46
CA ALA A 148 -1.78 -2.82 -0.68
C ALA A 148 -3.14 -3.55 -0.58
N GLY A 149 -4.22 -2.88 -0.14
CA GLY A 149 -5.55 -3.47 -0.09
C GLY A 149 -5.76 -4.48 1.04
N ILE A 150 -4.83 -4.59 2.00
CA ILE A 150 -4.88 -5.58 3.08
C ILE A 150 -6.09 -5.33 3.99
N PRO A 151 -6.92 -6.34 4.29
CA PRO A 151 -8.01 -6.23 5.25
C PRO A 151 -7.55 -5.82 6.65
N ASN A 152 -8.41 -5.13 7.43
CA ASN A 152 -8.04 -4.58 8.74
C ASN A 152 -7.48 -5.62 9.72
N ARG A 153 -8.09 -6.80 9.77
CA ARG A 153 -7.64 -7.90 10.65
C ARG A 153 -6.21 -8.32 10.32
N GLN A 154 -5.93 -8.53 9.05
CA GLN A 154 -4.60 -8.94 8.59
C GLN A 154 -3.55 -7.84 8.76
N ALA A 155 -3.92 -6.57 8.51
CA ALA A 155 -3.03 -5.43 8.77
C ALA A 155 -2.72 -5.31 10.27
N ALA A 156 -3.68 -5.58 11.16
CA ALA A 156 -3.46 -5.63 12.60
C ALA A 156 -2.47 -6.74 12.97
N GLU A 157 -2.65 -7.95 12.45
CA GLU A 157 -1.74 -9.09 12.67
C GLU A 157 -0.31 -8.76 12.22
N ILE A 158 -0.14 -8.20 11.02
CA ILE A 158 1.17 -7.78 10.48
C ILE A 158 1.85 -6.75 11.39
N LEU A 159 1.09 -5.78 11.91
CA LEU A 159 1.62 -4.69 12.74
C LEU A 159 1.75 -5.07 14.23
N GLY A 160 1.31 -6.27 14.62
CA GLY A 160 1.30 -6.68 16.03
C GLY A 160 0.29 -5.91 16.87
N LEU A 161 -0.81 -5.44 16.26
CA LEU A 161 -1.86 -4.68 16.92
C LEU A 161 -3.08 -5.56 17.19
N SER A 162 -3.86 -5.21 18.24
CA SER A 162 -5.20 -5.76 18.37
C SER A 162 -6.10 -5.23 17.26
N GLU A 163 -7.09 -6.01 16.83
CA GLU A 163 -8.04 -5.59 15.81
C GLU A 163 -8.80 -4.30 16.23
N ARG A 164 -9.12 -4.17 17.50
CA ARG A 164 -9.73 -2.96 18.08
C ARG A 164 -8.82 -1.74 17.94
N THR A 165 -7.53 -1.88 18.23
CA THR A 165 -6.54 -0.82 18.07
C THR A 165 -6.41 -0.43 16.60
N ALA A 166 -6.31 -1.39 15.69
CA ALA A 166 -6.23 -1.14 14.26
C ALA A 166 -7.50 -0.42 13.73
N LYS A 167 -8.69 -0.81 14.19
CA LYS A 167 -9.94 -0.10 13.83
C LYS A 167 -9.94 1.35 14.31
N ARG A 168 -9.50 1.61 15.54
CA ARG A 168 -9.39 2.97 16.09
C ARG A 168 -8.37 3.81 15.32
N ASN A 169 -7.19 3.25 15.11
CA ASN A 169 -6.11 3.92 14.36
C ASN A 169 -6.53 4.21 12.91
N TRP A 170 -7.25 3.29 12.28
CA TRP A 170 -7.81 3.51 10.95
C TRP A 170 -8.82 4.66 10.92
N ALA A 171 -9.75 4.71 11.88
CA ALA A 171 -10.73 5.79 11.96
C ALA A 171 -10.04 7.15 12.19
N TYR A 172 -9.07 7.20 13.10
CA TYR A 172 -8.26 8.39 13.34
C TYR A 172 -7.50 8.82 12.09
N ALA A 173 -6.76 7.91 11.47
CA ALA A 173 -5.95 8.22 10.29
C ALA A 173 -6.80 8.72 9.12
N ARG A 174 -8.00 8.14 8.91
CA ARG A 174 -8.94 8.61 7.88
C ARG A 174 -9.40 10.04 8.14
N ALA A 175 -9.82 10.34 9.37
CA ALA A 175 -10.28 11.70 9.73
C ALA A 175 -9.14 12.71 9.60
N TRP A 176 -7.93 12.32 10.00
CA TRP A 176 -6.75 13.17 9.88
C TRP A 176 -6.38 13.41 8.41
N LEU A 177 -6.36 12.37 7.57
CA LEU A 177 -6.09 12.49 6.15
C LEU A 177 -7.13 13.36 5.44
N ALA A 178 -8.42 13.19 5.74
CA ALA A 178 -9.49 14.01 5.17
C ALA A 178 -9.26 15.49 5.45
N LYS A 179 -8.98 15.85 6.72
CA LYS A 179 -8.67 17.23 7.12
C LYS A 179 -7.43 17.78 6.42
N GLU A 180 -6.36 16.99 6.31
CA GLU A 180 -5.12 17.43 5.66
C GLU A 180 -5.31 17.63 4.16
N ILE A 181 -6.07 16.75 3.50
CA ILE A 181 -6.40 16.87 2.07
C ILE A 181 -7.24 18.13 1.79
N GLU A 182 -8.20 18.44 2.65
CA GLU A 182 -9.00 19.65 2.57
C GLU A 182 -8.10 20.91 2.60
N GLN A 183 -7.16 20.97 3.55
CA GLN A 183 -6.20 22.07 3.64
C GLN A 183 -5.27 22.23 2.43
N ILE A 184 -5.00 21.12 1.72
CA ILE A 184 -4.18 21.14 0.50
C ILE A 184 -4.97 21.72 -0.66
N LYS A 185 -6.27 21.42 -0.73
CA LYS A 185 -7.15 21.89 -1.81
C LYS A 185 -7.49 23.39 -1.71
N ASP A 186 -7.48 23.93 -0.50
CA ASP A 186 -7.80 25.33 -0.23
C ASP A 186 -6.60 26.28 -0.46
N ARG A 187 -5.42 25.74 -0.82
CA ARG A 187 -4.20 26.49 -1.15
C ARG A 187 -4.02 26.65 -2.64
#